data_51cd3f8f45802a859d63010426ac6777
#
_entry.id   51cd3f8f45802a859d63010426ac6777
#
_cell.length_a   1.000
_cell.length_b   1.000
_cell.length_c   1.000
_cell.angle_alpha   90.00
_cell.angle_beta   90.00
_cell.angle_gamma   90.00
#
_symmetry.space_group_name_H-M   'P 1'
#
loop_
_entity.id
_entity.type
_entity.pdbx_description
1 polymer ?
#
loop_
_entity_poly.entity_id
_entity_poly.type
_entity_poly.pdbx_seq_one_letter_code
_entity_poly.pdbx_strand_id
1 'polypeptide(L)'
;MNKYEYLVLIPCRSGSKRIKNKNFIKIKNKMLFEYSLEHAEIIKEKFPSSIISISTDSKKIIRKKSIRYWTIPRPKKISGDKSKSTRYVEHAILFFKKKKIYFNNIIILQPTCPIREKKDLINAIKFFNKSKSGSLISA
;
A
#
# COMPACT_ATOMS: atom_id res chain seq x y z
N MET A 1 5.52 -19.08 12.49
CA MET A 1 4.55 -17.98 12.26
C MET A 1 5.28 -16.65 12.40
N ASN A 2 5.32 -15.87 11.34
CA ASN A 2 5.97 -14.56 11.34
C ASN A 2 4.91 -13.46 11.53
N LYS A 3 5.07 -12.68 12.57
CA LYS A 3 4.15 -11.57 12.89
C LYS A 3 4.88 -10.24 12.80
N TYR A 4 4.29 -9.31 12.05
CA TYR A 4 4.79 -7.95 11.87
C TYR A 4 3.79 -6.95 12.44
N GLU A 5 4.29 -5.79 12.84
CA GLU A 5 3.43 -4.72 13.36
C GLU A 5 2.56 -4.11 12.26
N TYR A 6 3.15 -3.84 11.10
CA TYR A 6 2.44 -3.16 10.00
C TYR A 6 2.60 -3.86 8.66
N LEU A 7 1.49 -3.97 7.93
CA LEU A 7 1.48 -4.12 6.49
C LEU A 7 1.29 -2.73 5.88
N VAL A 8 2.29 -2.22 5.17
CA VAL A 8 2.17 -0.98 4.41
C VAL A 8 1.75 -1.35 2.98
N LEU A 9 0.50 -1.07 2.65
CA LEU A 9 -0.15 -1.52 1.42
C LEU A 9 -0.36 -0.35 0.46
N ILE A 10 0.18 -0.49 -0.75
CA ILE A 10 0.02 0.49 -1.82
C ILE A 10 -0.89 -0.13 -2.90
N PRO A 11 -2.16 0.29 -3.01
CA PRO A 11 -3.04 -0.19 -4.07
C PRO A 11 -2.68 0.50 -5.39
N CYS A 12 -2.34 -0.29 -6.41
CA CYS A 12 -1.84 0.23 -7.68
C CYS A 12 -2.46 -0.52 -8.86
N ARG A 13 -3.77 -0.34 -9.10
CA ARG A 13 -4.44 -0.93 -10.24
C ARG A 13 -4.06 -0.22 -11.55
N SER A 14 -4.02 -0.95 -12.66
CA SER A 14 -3.66 -0.41 -13.97
C SER A 14 -4.79 0.35 -14.63
N GLY A 15 -6.04 -0.08 -14.45
CA GLY A 15 -7.21 0.56 -15.03
C GLY A 15 -7.72 1.74 -14.20
N SER A 16 -8.05 2.86 -14.86
CA SER A 16 -8.84 3.92 -14.25
C SER A 16 -9.66 4.62 -15.34
N LYS A 17 -10.93 4.97 -15.02
CA LYS A 17 -11.86 5.57 -16.00
C LYS A 17 -11.60 7.05 -16.24
N ARG A 18 -11.37 7.81 -15.18
CA ARG A 18 -11.21 9.28 -15.26
C ARG A 18 -9.88 9.67 -15.90
N ILE A 19 -8.80 9.06 -15.46
CA ILE A 19 -7.46 9.29 -15.98
C ILE A 19 -6.84 7.92 -16.26
N LYS A 20 -6.61 7.60 -17.53
CA LYS A 20 -6.05 6.33 -17.96
C LYS A 20 -4.68 6.09 -17.32
N ASN A 21 -4.49 4.92 -16.73
CA ASN A 21 -3.23 4.54 -16.06
C ASN A 21 -2.76 5.56 -15.01
N LYS A 22 -3.68 6.10 -14.22
CA LYS A 22 -3.41 7.17 -13.25
C LYS A 22 -2.21 6.89 -12.34
N ASN A 23 -2.09 5.67 -11.82
CA ASN A 23 -1.02 5.31 -10.88
C ASN A 23 0.37 5.28 -11.54
N PHE A 24 0.43 5.28 -12.87
CA PHE A 24 1.65 5.23 -13.67
C PHE A 24 1.99 6.56 -14.34
N ILE A 25 1.22 7.62 -14.07
CA ILE A 25 1.52 8.97 -14.57
C ILE A 25 2.77 9.47 -13.84
N LYS A 26 3.67 10.08 -14.62
CA LYS A 26 4.88 10.70 -14.07
C LYS A 26 4.62 12.13 -13.63
N ILE A 27 5.03 12.45 -12.44
CA ILE A 27 5.13 13.80 -11.92
C ILE A 27 6.57 14.01 -11.47
N LYS A 28 7.26 14.98 -12.07
CA LYS A 28 8.69 15.25 -11.76
C LYS A 28 9.55 13.98 -11.89
N ASN A 29 9.41 13.24 -12.99
CA ASN A 29 10.17 12.03 -13.34
C ASN A 29 9.85 10.77 -12.50
N LYS A 30 8.88 10.82 -11.59
CA LYS A 30 8.43 9.66 -10.81
C LYS A 30 6.98 9.35 -11.12
N MET A 31 6.64 8.06 -11.20
CA MET A 31 5.25 7.62 -11.28
C MET A 31 4.54 7.86 -9.93
N LEU A 32 3.22 8.08 -9.96
CA LEU A 32 2.46 8.35 -8.73
C LEU A 32 2.69 7.30 -7.64
N PHE A 33 2.69 6.02 -8.00
CA PHE A 33 2.89 4.97 -7.00
C PHE A 33 4.29 4.99 -6.37
N GLU A 34 5.30 5.53 -7.05
CA GLU A 34 6.66 5.63 -6.52
C GLU A 34 6.76 6.63 -5.36
N TYR A 35 5.93 7.67 -5.35
CA TYR A 35 5.82 8.57 -4.19
C TYR A 35 5.31 7.83 -2.96
N SER A 36 4.28 6.99 -3.12
CA SER A 36 3.79 6.15 -2.03
C SER A 36 4.82 5.13 -1.57
N LEU A 37 5.63 4.60 -2.49
CA LEU A 37 6.71 3.70 -2.15
C LEU A 37 7.78 4.37 -1.28
N GLU A 38 8.17 5.59 -1.61
CA GLU A 38 9.10 6.38 -0.78
C GLU A 38 8.52 6.64 0.61
N HIS A 39 7.22 6.98 0.69
CA HIS A 39 6.54 7.15 1.98
C HIS A 39 6.52 5.85 2.79
N ALA A 40 6.30 4.72 2.14
CA ALA A 40 6.36 3.41 2.79
C ALA A 40 7.75 3.11 3.34
N GLU A 41 8.80 3.49 2.64
CA GLU A 41 10.19 3.33 3.11
C GLU A 41 10.49 4.21 4.33
N ILE A 42 9.95 5.43 4.37
CA ILE A 42 10.03 6.31 5.55
C ILE A 42 9.35 5.64 6.76
N ILE A 43 8.17 5.05 6.55
CA ILE A 43 7.45 4.33 7.61
C ILE A 43 8.27 3.14 8.10
N LYS A 44 8.81 2.34 7.19
CA LYS A 44 9.61 1.16 7.55
C LYS A 44 10.89 1.52 8.29
N GLU A 45 11.53 2.62 7.95
CA GLU A 45 12.71 3.10 8.66
C GLU A 45 12.39 3.42 10.13
N LYS A 46 11.27 4.07 10.38
CA LYS A 46 10.83 4.42 11.74
C LYS A 46 10.21 3.25 12.49
N PHE A 47 9.50 2.38 11.77
CA PHE A 47 8.82 1.20 12.31
C PHE A 47 9.31 -0.05 11.58
N PRO A 48 10.50 -0.60 11.97
CA PRO A 48 11.14 -1.68 11.21
C PRO A 48 10.34 -2.98 11.11
N SER A 49 9.43 -3.23 12.06
CA SER A 49 8.53 -4.40 12.00
C SER A 49 7.38 -4.15 10.99
N SER A 50 7.77 -3.83 9.76
CA SER A 50 6.84 -3.50 8.68
C SER A 50 7.20 -4.25 7.40
N ILE A 51 6.19 -4.65 6.64
CA ILE A 51 6.35 -5.16 5.28
C ILE A 51 5.69 -4.16 4.32
N ILE A 52 6.44 -3.78 3.29
CA ILE A 52 5.92 -2.95 2.20
C ILE A 52 5.41 -3.86 1.09
N SER A 53 4.21 -3.59 0.58
CA SER A 53 3.62 -4.35 -0.52
C SER A 53 2.87 -3.47 -1.50
N ILE A 54 2.86 -3.87 -2.77
CA ILE A 54 2.08 -3.25 -3.83
C ILE A 54 1.06 -4.26 -4.32
N SER A 55 -0.22 -3.91 -4.23
CA SER A 55 -1.33 -4.71 -4.78
C SER A 55 -1.66 -4.19 -6.17
N THR A 56 -1.43 -5.00 -7.21
CA THR A 56 -1.53 -4.54 -8.59
C THR A 56 -1.95 -5.66 -9.55
N ASP A 57 -2.65 -5.28 -10.62
CA ASP A 57 -2.93 -6.13 -11.78
C ASP A 57 -2.00 -5.82 -12.96
N SER A 58 -1.07 -4.88 -12.79
CA SER A 58 -0.09 -4.53 -13.82
C SER A 58 0.92 -5.64 -14.02
N LYS A 59 0.93 -6.24 -15.21
CA LYS A 59 1.90 -7.28 -15.58
C LYS A 59 3.34 -6.78 -15.52
N LYS A 60 3.56 -5.51 -15.84
CA LYS A 60 4.88 -4.87 -15.78
C LYS A 60 5.44 -4.87 -14.36
N ILE A 61 4.65 -4.46 -13.38
CA ILE A 61 5.05 -4.47 -11.96
C ILE A 61 5.20 -5.91 -11.46
N ILE A 62 4.25 -6.79 -11.79
CA ILE A 62 4.27 -8.19 -11.35
C ILE A 62 5.54 -8.91 -11.82
N ARG A 63 6.00 -8.63 -13.04
CA ARG A 63 7.22 -9.23 -13.60
C ARG A 63 8.52 -8.65 -13.01
N LYS A 64 8.47 -7.43 -12.51
CA LYS A 64 9.63 -6.76 -11.91
C LYS A 64 9.82 -7.25 -10.48
N LYS A 65 10.87 -8.03 -10.25
CA LYS A 65 11.25 -8.41 -8.89
C LYS A 65 11.93 -7.24 -8.19
N SER A 66 11.55 -6.98 -6.94
CA SER A 66 12.14 -5.93 -6.14
C SER A 66 12.40 -6.42 -4.71
N ILE A 67 13.53 -6.00 -4.14
CA ILE A 67 13.83 -6.22 -2.73
C ILE A 67 13.18 -5.16 -1.82
N ARG A 68 12.67 -4.07 -2.42
CA ARG A 68 12.08 -2.94 -1.70
C ARG A 68 10.66 -3.24 -1.22
N TYR A 69 9.94 -4.11 -1.92
CA TYR A 69 8.53 -4.40 -1.64
C TYR A 69 8.11 -5.77 -2.16
N TRP A 70 7.06 -6.30 -1.55
CA TRP A 70 6.36 -7.46 -2.07
C TRP A 70 5.35 -7.04 -3.13
N THR A 71 5.23 -7.82 -4.18
CA THR A 71 4.18 -7.62 -5.19
C THR A 71 3.05 -8.63 -4.94
N ILE A 72 1.83 -8.11 -4.81
CA ILE A 72 0.62 -8.92 -4.65
C ILE A 72 -0.15 -8.85 -5.97
N PRO A 73 -0.15 -9.92 -6.78
CA PRO A 73 -0.92 -9.94 -8.02
C PRO A 73 -2.42 -9.86 -7.72
N ARG A 74 -3.06 -8.79 -8.15
CA ARG A 74 -4.48 -8.55 -7.90
C ARG A 74 -5.34 -9.14 -9.04
N PRO A 75 -6.32 -10.00 -8.72
CA PRO A 75 -7.24 -10.51 -9.74
C PRO A 75 -8.05 -9.41 -10.42
N LYS A 76 -8.36 -9.57 -11.70
CA LYS A 76 -9.14 -8.59 -12.46
C LYS A 76 -10.52 -8.30 -11.85
N LYS A 77 -11.17 -9.28 -11.27
CA LYS A 77 -12.50 -9.12 -10.65
C LYS A 77 -12.52 -8.15 -9.47
N ILE A 78 -11.38 -7.89 -8.84
CA ILE A 78 -11.25 -6.92 -7.74
C ILE A 78 -10.41 -5.70 -8.14
N SER A 79 -10.09 -5.56 -9.42
CA SER A 79 -9.30 -4.45 -9.97
C SER A 79 -10.15 -3.43 -10.73
N GLY A 80 -11.47 -3.62 -10.80
CA GLY A 80 -12.39 -2.72 -11.47
C GLY A 80 -12.73 -1.47 -10.66
N ASP A 81 -13.27 -0.46 -11.35
CA ASP A 81 -13.66 0.82 -10.71
C ASP A 81 -14.74 0.67 -9.65
N LYS A 82 -15.58 -0.36 -9.77
CA LYS A 82 -16.68 -0.64 -8.82
C LYS A 82 -16.24 -1.50 -7.64
N SER A 83 -14.99 -1.98 -7.63
CA SER A 83 -14.47 -2.77 -6.52
C SER A 83 -14.26 -1.92 -5.29
N LYS A 84 -14.80 -2.38 -4.16
CA LYS A 84 -14.59 -1.72 -2.87
C LYS A 84 -13.13 -1.86 -2.42
N SER A 85 -12.61 -0.85 -1.75
CA SER A 85 -11.24 -0.88 -1.20
C SER A 85 -11.00 -2.03 -0.22
N THR A 86 -12.02 -2.46 0.52
CA THR A 86 -11.95 -3.63 1.38
C THR A 86 -11.54 -4.91 0.65
N ARG A 87 -11.88 -5.05 -0.63
CA ARG A 87 -11.56 -6.23 -1.43
C ARG A 87 -10.06 -6.44 -1.60
N TYR A 88 -9.31 -5.39 -1.96
CA TYR A 88 -7.88 -5.55 -2.13
C TYR A 88 -7.15 -5.71 -0.78
N VAL A 89 -7.69 -5.15 0.29
CA VAL A 89 -7.16 -5.33 1.65
C VAL A 89 -7.32 -6.80 2.08
N GLU A 90 -8.52 -7.35 1.98
CA GLU A 90 -8.79 -8.76 2.27
C GLU A 90 -7.89 -9.68 1.45
N HIS A 91 -7.75 -9.41 0.17
CA HIS A 91 -6.90 -10.18 -0.74
C HIS A 91 -5.43 -10.15 -0.29
N ALA A 92 -4.92 -8.98 0.11
CA ALA A 92 -3.57 -8.84 0.62
C ALA A 92 -3.34 -9.64 1.91
N ILE A 93 -4.29 -9.58 2.84
CA ILE A 93 -4.23 -10.35 4.08
C ILE A 93 -4.16 -11.85 3.78
N LEU A 94 -5.02 -12.34 2.89
CA LEU A 94 -5.04 -13.76 2.49
C LEU A 94 -3.76 -14.18 1.77
N PHE A 95 -3.21 -13.30 0.93
CA PHE A 95 -1.92 -13.55 0.26
C PHE A 95 -0.80 -13.84 1.26
N PHE A 96 -0.67 -13.00 2.28
CA PHE A 96 0.34 -13.18 3.31
C PHE A 96 0.04 -14.33 4.27
N LYS A 97 -1.24 -14.53 4.60
CA LYS A 97 -1.66 -15.66 5.45
C LYS A 97 -1.25 -17.02 4.87
N LYS A 98 -1.35 -17.20 3.56
CA LYS A 98 -0.87 -18.41 2.86
C LYS A 98 0.64 -18.64 3.05
N LYS A 99 1.39 -17.59 3.33
CA LYS A 99 2.84 -17.62 3.60
C LYS A 99 3.14 -17.66 5.10
N LYS A 100 2.12 -17.80 5.94
CA LYS A 100 2.23 -17.76 7.41
C LYS A 100 2.81 -16.45 7.93
N ILE A 101 2.47 -15.34 7.27
CA ILE A 101 2.84 -13.98 7.66
C ILE A 101 1.57 -13.24 8.10
N TYR A 102 1.64 -12.61 9.26
CA TYR A 102 0.50 -11.94 9.90
C TYR A 102 0.87 -10.53 10.34
N PHE A 103 -0.13 -9.66 10.45
CA PHE A 103 0.06 -8.26 10.79
C PHE A 103 -0.90 -7.84 11.92
N ASN A 104 -0.44 -6.92 12.77
CA ASN A 104 -1.31 -6.29 13.76
C ASN A 104 -2.16 -5.19 13.13
N ASN A 105 -1.57 -4.40 12.23
CA ASN A 105 -2.20 -3.23 11.63
C ASN A 105 -1.89 -3.14 10.14
N ILE A 106 -2.74 -2.41 9.40
CA ILE A 106 -2.55 -2.15 7.98
C ILE A 106 -2.53 -0.63 7.77
N ILE A 107 -1.53 -0.17 7.04
CA ILE A 107 -1.40 1.22 6.60
C ILE A 107 -1.60 1.24 5.09
N ILE A 108 -2.61 1.98 4.62
CA ILE A 108 -2.90 2.10 3.19
C ILE A 108 -2.37 3.44 2.70
N LEU A 109 -1.48 3.40 1.72
CA LEU A 109 -0.94 4.59 1.07
C LEU A 109 -1.47 4.69 -0.36
N GLN A 110 -2.49 5.52 -0.56
CA GLN A 110 -3.09 5.73 -1.87
C GLN A 110 -2.13 6.51 -2.79
N PRO A 111 -1.82 6.02 -4.01
CA PRO A 111 -0.99 6.76 -4.96
C PRO A 111 -1.53 8.13 -5.34
N THR A 112 -2.84 8.34 -5.23
CA THR A 112 -3.51 9.61 -5.52
C THR A 112 -3.19 10.72 -4.52
N CYS A 113 -2.49 10.41 -3.44
CA CYS A 113 -1.99 11.37 -2.47
C CYS A 113 -0.45 11.39 -2.50
N PRO A 114 0.17 11.94 -3.56
CA PRO A 114 1.62 11.85 -3.74
C PRO A 114 2.42 12.78 -2.81
N ILE A 115 1.76 13.76 -2.21
CA ILE A 115 2.42 14.74 -1.33
C ILE A 115 2.03 14.44 0.12
N ARG A 116 3.00 13.99 0.90
CA ARG A 116 2.86 13.75 2.35
C ARG A 116 4.17 14.13 3.00
N GLU A 117 4.10 14.83 4.12
CA GLU A 117 5.28 15.13 4.90
C GLU A 117 5.65 13.95 5.80
N LYS A 118 6.95 13.69 5.94
CA LYS A 118 7.49 12.65 6.83
C LYS A 118 6.93 12.76 8.26
N LYS A 119 6.91 13.98 8.79
CA LYS A 119 6.40 14.27 10.13
C LYS A 119 4.94 13.85 10.29
N ASP A 120 4.10 14.16 9.31
CA ASP A 120 2.67 13.84 9.35
C ASP A 120 2.42 12.34 9.29
N LEU A 121 3.16 11.62 8.45
CA LEU A 121 3.09 10.16 8.38
C LEU A 121 3.41 9.50 9.73
N ILE A 122 4.50 9.90 10.34
CA ILE A 122 4.97 9.34 11.60
C ILE A 122 4.01 9.71 12.74
N ASN A 123 3.58 10.97 12.80
CA ASN A 123 2.65 11.43 13.83
C ASN A 123 1.30 10.76 13.73
N ALA A 124 0.78 10.51 12.51
CA ALA A 124 -0.48 9.80 12.32
C ALA A 124 -0.41 8.38 12.88
N ILE A 125 0.69 7.67 12.62
CA ILE A 125 0.89 6.31 13.14
C ILE A 125 1.01 6.31 14.67
N LYS A 126 1.77 7.24 15.23
CA LYS A 126 1.90 7.38 16.69
C LYS A 126 0.57 7.71 17.36
N PHE A 127 -0.21 8.60 16.74
CA PHE A 127 -1.54 8.95 17.21
C PHE A 127 -2.47 7.73 17.19
N PHE A 128 -2.49 6.98 16.09
CA PHE A 128 -3.28 5.75 15.97
C PHE A 128 -2.90 4.73 17.06
N ASN A 129 -1.62 4.54 17.30
CA ASN A 129 -1.14 3.59 18.32
C ASN A 129 -1.57 3.95 19.74
N LYS A 130 -1.73 5.24 20.03
CA LYS A 130 -2.20 5.72 21.35
C LYS A 130 -3.72 5.73 21.45
N SER A 131 -4.44 5.77 20.33
CA SER A 131 -5.90 5.78 20.30
C SER A 131 -6.44 4.37 20.50
N LYS A 132 -7.65 4.29 21.06
CA LYS A 132 -8.40 3.03 21.15
C LYS A 132 -9.29 2.82 19.92
N SER A 133 -9.14 3.64 18.89
CA SER A 133 -9.93 3.56 17.67
C SER A 133 -9.48 2.40 16.80
N GLY A 134 -10.41 1.75 16.12
CA GLY A 134 -10.11 0.68 15.16
C GLY A 134 -9.59 1.19 13.83
N SER A 135 -9.74 2.48 13.52
CA SER A 135 -9.27 3.08 12.27
C SER A 135 -8.94 4.56 12.43
N LEU A 136 -8.05 5.03 11.54
CA LEU A 136 -7.69 6.43 11.40
C LEU A 136 -7.65 6.77 9.91
N ILE A 137 -8.28 7.87 9.53
CA ILE A 137 -8.24 8.38 8.16
C ILE A 137 -7.68 9.80 8.22
N SER A 138 -6.66 10.08 7.42
CA SER A 138 -6.16 11.44 7.25
C SER A 138 -7.00 12.15 6.18
N ALA A 139 -7.51 13.28 6.53
CA ALA A 139 -8.27 14.15 5.63
C ALA A 139 -7.41 15.29 5.12
#